data_b9e4037d76336187dee3d44b73143a8b
#
_entry.id   b9e4037d76336187dee3d44b73143a8b
#
_cell.length_a   1.000
_cell.length_b   1.000
_cell.length_c   1.000
_cell.angle_alpha   90.00
_cell.angle_beta   90.00
_cell.angle_gamma   90.00
#
_symmetry.space_group_name_H-M   'P 1'
#
loop_
_entity.id
_entity.type
_entity.pdbx_description
1 polymer ?
#
loop_
_entity_poly.entity_id
_entity_poly.type
_entity_poly.pdbx_seq_one_letter_code
_entity_poly.pdbx_strand_id
1 'polypeptide(L)'
;MFKRILVPVDLTEPEFAKPAIDTAIELARASGGVVRVVNVLPMTPVMLAEYVPADFDEQQRQSAEEAMAVLAKESGLEAARFSTVVRQGGIYHEVLEEAKLLPADLIVMSSHRPAMKTYFLGSNAGHVVRYAKCSVLVVRH
;
A
#
# COMPACT_ATOMS: atom_id res chain seq x y z
N MET A 1 18.29 -7.76 -7.77
CA MET A 1 16.91 -7.70 -8.30
C MET A 1 15.96 -7.29 -7.18
N PHE A 2 15.00 -6.43 -7.46
CA PHE A 2 14.01 -5.91 -6.53
C PHE A 2 14.62 -5.14 -5.35
N LYS A 3 15.23 -4.01 -5.70
CA LYS A 3 15.87 -3.12 -4.74
C LYS A 3 14.97 -2.04 -4.17
N ARG A 4 13.88 -1.70 -4.86
CA ARG A 4 12.91 -0.68 -4.42
C ARG A 4 11.52 -1.25 -4.55
N ILE A 5 10.98 -1.68 -3.42
CA ILE A 5 9.73 -2.44 -3.37
C ILE A 5 8.63 -1.56 -2.78
N LEU A 6 7.53 -1.43 -3.51
CA LEU A 6 6.35 -0.69 -3.06
C LEU A 6 5.25 -1.67 -2.66
N VAL A 7 4.62 -1.44 -1.50
CA VAL A 7 3.56 -2.30 -1.00
C VAL A 7 2.32 -1.45 -0.69
N PRO A 8 1.31 -1.49 -1.57
CA PRO A 8 0.02 -0.87 -1.25
C PRO A 8 -0.70 -1.66 -0.16
N VAL A 9 -1.28 -0.96 0.82
CA VAL A 9 -2.00 -1.61 1.91
C VAL A 9 -3.34 -0.94 2.15
N ASP A 10 -4.32 -1.73 2.61
CA ASP A 10 -5.60 -1.26 3.11
C ASP A 10 -5.56 -1.37 4.64
N LEU A 11 -5.55 -0.23 5.31
CA LEU A 11 -5.43 -0.18 6.77
C LEU A 11 -6.74 -0.52 7.50
N THR A 12 -7.87 -0.63 6.78
CA THR A 12 -9.12 -1.06 7.38
C THR A 12 -9.12 -2.56 7.71
N GLU A 13 -8.27 -3.32 7.03
CA GLU A 13 -8.14 -4.76 7.23
C GLU A 13 -6.65 -5.14 7.23
N PRO A 14 -5.92 -4.74 8.29
CA PRO A 14 -4.46 -4.87 8.30
C PRO A 14 -3.97 -6.32 8.21
N GLU A 15 -4.75 -7.29 8.68
CA GLU A 15 -4.38 -8.71 8.62
C GLU A 15 -4.26 -9.20 7.17
N PHE A 16 -4.98 -8.59 6.22
CA PHE A 16 -4.90 -8.98 4.81
C PHE A 16 -3.72 -8.37 4.09
N ALA A 17 -3.15 -7.31 4.65
CA ALA A 17 -1.95 -6.69 4.11
C ALA A 17 -0.68 -7.42 4.56
N LYS A 18 -0.74 -8.13 5.67
CA LYS A 18 0.44 -8.74 6.28
C LYS A 18 1.21 -9.69 5.35
N PRO A 19 0.57 -10.61 4.62
CA PRO A 19 1.33 -11.49 3.72
C PRO A 19 2.13 -10.73 2.65
N ALA A 20 1.57 -9.67 2.08
CA ALA A 20 2.28 -8.86 1.09
C ALA A 20 3.46 -8.12 1.73
N ILE A 21 3.26 -7.54 2.90
CA ILE A 21 4.32 -6.84 3.63
C ILE A 21 5.45 -7.82 3.99
N ASP A 22 5.12 -8.97 4.54
CA ASP A 22 6.12 -9.98 4.93
C ASP A 22 6.92 -10.46 3.72
N THR A 23 6.25 -10.70 2.59
CA THR A 23 6.91 -11.10 1.35
C THR A 23 7.88 -10.01 0.87
N ALA A 24 7.45 -8.76 0.90
CA ALA A 24 8.30 -7.63 0.51
C ALA A 24 9.53 -7.51 1.41
N ILE A 25 9.35 -7.68 2.72
CA ILE A 25 10.45 -7.63 3.69
C ILE A 25 11.47 -8.74 3.41
N GLU A 26 11.01 -9.97 3.17
CA GLU A 26 11.90 -11.08 2.83
C GLU A 26 12.70 -10.79 1.57
N LEU A 27 12.04 -10.29 0.53
CA LEU A 27 12.72 -9.94 -0.72
C LEU A 27 13.75 -8.82 -0.52
N ALA A 28 13.40 -7.81 0.28
CA ALA A 28 14.32 -6.72 0.59
C ALA A 28 15.52 -7.19 1.38
N ARG A 29 15.34 -8.10 2.33
CA ARG A 29 16.46 -8.68 3.08
C ARG A 29 17.40 -9.41 2.14
N ALA A 30 16.88 -10.20 1.23
CA ALA A 30 17.69 -10.97 0.29
C ALA A 30 18.43 -10.07 -0.69
N SER A 31 17.84 -8.98 -1.13
CA SER A 31 18.43 -8.09 -2.15
C SER A 31 19.25 -6.94 -1.58
N GLY A 32 19.13 -6.67 -0.29
CA GLY A 32 19.67 -5.44 0.31
C GLY A 32 18.84 -4.20 -0.03
N GLY A 33 17.63 -4.38 -0.50
CA GLY A 33 16.76 -3.30 -0.96
C GLY A 33 15.97 -2.60 0.13
N VAL A 34 15.07 -1.73 -0.31
CA VAL A 34 14.18 -0.95 0.56
C VAL A 34 12.72 -1.29 0.30
N VAL A 35 11.88 -1.11 1.31
CA VAL A 35 10.43 -1.29 1.22
C VAL A 35 9.76 0.04 1.55
N ARG A 36 8.80 0.41 0.73
CA ARG A 36 7.90 1.53 1.02
C ARG A 36 6.46 1.01 1.02
N VAL A 37 5.75 1.27 2.10
CA VAL A 37 4.34 0.92 2.23
C VAL A 37 3.51 2.17 1.96
N VAL A 38 2.52 2.06 1.07
CA VAL A 38 1.63 3.17 0.73
C VAL A 38 0.19 2.82 1.08
N ASN A 39 -0.47 3.75 1.76
CA ASN A 39 -1.91 3.70 2.00
C ASN A 39 -2.55 4.85 1.26
N VAL A 40 -3.64 4.58 0.54
CA VAL A 40 -4.38 5.60 -0.20
C VAL A 40 -5.74 5.81 0.47
N LEU A 41 -5.95 7.03 0.95
CA LEU A 41 -7.23 7.43 1.53
C LEU A 41 -8.16 7.92 0.41
N PRO A 42 -9.47 7.61 0.48
CA PRO A 42 -10.41 8.12 -0.49
C PRO A 42 -10.61 9.62 -0.32
N MET A 43 -10.97 10.29 -1.40
CA MET A 43 -11.41 11.70 -1.33
C MET A 43 -12.80 11.74 -0.72
N THR A 44 -13.03 12.68 0.21
CA THR A 44 -14.37 12.92 0.73
C THR A 44 -15.21 13.56 -0.38
N PRO A 45 -16.35 12.96 -0.77
CA PRO A 45 -17.21 13.57 -1.80
C PRO A 45 -17.68 14.96 -1.36
N VAL A 46 -17.69 15.89 -2.30
CA VAL A 46 -18.12 17.28 -2.02
C VAL A 46 -19.52 17.32 -1.40
N MET A 47 -20.41 16.43 -1.84
CA MET A 47 -21.77 16.34 -1.30
C MET A 47 -21.82 15.95 0.18
N LEU A 48 -20.79 15.30 0.70
CA LEU A 48 -20.74 14.86 2.09
C LEU A 48 -19.87 15.78 2.96
N ALA A 49 -19.23 16.78 2.38
CA ALA A 49 -18.29 17.63 3.11
C ALA A 49 -18.93 18.36 4.29
N GLU A 50 -20.22 18.73 4.19
CA GLU A 50 -20.92 19.42 5.28
C GLU A 50 -21.41 18.48 6.39
N TYR A 51 -21.35 17.16 6.17
CA TYR A 51 -21.80 16.16 7.14
C TYR A 51 -20.66 15.55 7.96
N VAL A 52 -19.44 15.98 7.71
CA VAL A 52 -18.26 15.50 8.43
C VAL A 52 -17.58 16.68 9.12
N PRO A 53 -16.79 16.45 10.20
CA PRO A 53 -16.04 17.52 10.84
C PRO A 53 -15.10 18.21 9.85
N ALA A 54 -14.82 19.49 10.10
CA ALA A 54 -13.94 20.27 9.22
C ALA A 54 -12.53 19.69 9.10
N ASP A 55 -12.06 18.99 10.15
CA ASP A 55 -10.75 18.38 10.21
C ASP A 55 -10.77 16.87 9.91
N PHE A 56 -11.84 16.37 9.30
CA PHE A 56 -12.04 14.94 9.07
C PHE A 56 -10.90 14.32 8.25
N ASP A 57 -10.52 14.96 7.15
CA ASP A 57 -9.44 14.45 6.30
C ASP A 57 -8.10 14.41 7.03
N GLU A 58 -7.83 15.45 7.82
CA GLU A 58 -6.60 15.50 8.62
C GLU A 58 -6.57 14.42 9.69
N GLN A 59 -7.70 14.18 10.36
CA GLN A 59 -7.81 13.11 11.36
C GLN A 59 -7.62 11.73 10.73
N GLN A 60 -8.19 11.50 9.56
CA GLN A 60 -7.99 10.25 8.84
C GLN A 60 -6.53 10.03 8.46
N ARG A 61 -5.87 11.08 7.97
CA ARG A 61 -4.45 11.02 7.62
C ARG A 61 -3.60 10.71 8.86
N GLN A 62 -3.86 11.38 9.97
CA GLN A 62 -3.11 11.15 11.20
C GLN A 62 -3.28 9.71 11.69
N SER A 63 -4.51 9.19 11.69
CA SER A 63 -4.77 7.80 12.07
C SER A 63 -4.03 6.81 11.16
N ALA A 64 -4.01 7.09 9.86
CA ALA A 64 -3.30 6.25 8.91
C ALA A 64 -1.78 6.30 9.15
N GLU A 65 -1.23 7.48 9.39
CA GLU A 65 0.20 7.62 9.66
C GLU A 65 0.61 6.91 10.94
N GLU A 66 -0.24 6.94 11.98
CA GLU A 66 0.01 6.20 13.22
C GLU A 66 0.00 4.68 12.98
N ALA A 67 -0.97 4.19 12.21
CA ALA A 67 -1.02 2.77 11.86
C ALA A 67 0.21 2.36 11.04
N MET A 68 0.64 3.20 10.12
CA MET A 68 1.84 2.95 9.31
C MET A 68 3.10 2.92 10.17
N ALA A 69 3.18 3.78 11.20
CA ALA A 69 4.31 3.78 12.13
C ALA A 69 4.42 2.44 12.88
N VAL A 70 3.28 1.83 13.24
CA VAL A 70 3.27 0.50 13.86
C VAL A 70 3.83 -0.54 12.90
N LEU A 71 3.42 -0.51 11.64
CA LEU A 71 3.95 -1.43 10.63
C LEU A 71 5.47 -1.27 10.48
N ALA A 72 5.97 -0.05 10.49
CA ALA A 72 7.41 0.22 10.41
C ALA A 72 8.16 -0.39 11.59
N LYS A 73 7.64 -0.23 12.80
CA LYS A 73 8.21 -0.83 14.00
C LYS A 73 8.27 -2.34 13.94
N GLU A 74 7.20 -2.96 13.44
CA GLU A 74 7.07 -4.41 13.39
C GLU A 74 7.84 -5.04 12.22
N SER A 75 8.35 -4.24 11.29
CA SER A 75 8.99 -4.75 10.08
C SER A 75 10.30 -5.51 10.34
N GLY A 76 11.00 -5.12 11.39
CA GLY A 76 12.33 -5.67 11.68
C GLY A 76 13.42 -5.18 10.73
N LEU A 77 13.11 -4.29 9.79
CA LEU A 77 14.09 -3.64 8.93
C LEU A 77 14.64 -2.37 9.58
N GLU A 78 15.85 -2.00 9.21
CA GLU A 78 16.42 -0.73 9.62
C GLU A 78 15.53 0.44 9.16
N ALA A 79 15.46 1.52 9.93
CA ALA A 79 14.61 2.66 9.60
C ALA A 79 14.90 3.24 8.21
N ALA A 80 16.15 3.22 7.77
CA ALA A 80 16.53 3.71 6.45
C ALA A 80 16.03 2.81 5.32
N ARG A 81 15.62 1.59 5.62
CA ARG A 81 15.17 0.61 4.61
C ARG A 81 13.67 0.38 4.59
N PHE A 82 12.92 0.98 5.50
CA PHE A 82 11.46 0.86 5.54
C PHE A 82 10.85 2.25 5.69
N SER A 83 10.04 2.65 4.72
CA SER A 83 9.36 3.94 4.75
C SER A 83 7.87 3.75 4.53
N THR A 84 7.11 4.75 4.93
CA THR A 84 5.65 4.73 4.79
C THR A 84 5.19 6.06 4.19
N VAL A 85 4.09 6.01 3.44
CA VAL A 85 3.49 7.20 2.87
C VAL A 85 1.97 7.04 2.85
N VAL A 86 1.26 8.11 3.16
CA VAL A 86 -0.20 8.19 3.06
C VAL A 86 -0.52 9.16 1.93
N ARG A 87 -1.29 8.70 0.95
CA ARG A 87 -1.75 9.50 -0.16
C ARG A 87 -3.27 9.61 -0.13
N GLN A 88 -3.84 10.47 -0.93
CA GLN A 88 -5.29 10.65 -1.02
C GLN A 88 -5.69 10.74 -2.48
N GLY A 89 -6.73 9.99 -2.87
CA GLY A 89 -7.20 9.98 -4.26
C GLY A 89 -7.69 8.61 -4.69
N GLY A 90 -7.64 8.36 -6.00
CA GLY A 90 -7.95 7.05 -6.56
C GLY A 90 -6.86 6.04 -6.23
N ILE A 91 -7.25 4.85 -5.78
CA ILE A 91 -6.30 3.88 -5.21
C ILE A 91 -5.21 3.52 -6.21
N TYR A 92 -5.56 2.93 -7.36
CA TYR A 92 -4.53 2.47 -8.29
C TYR A 92 -3.73 3.63 -8.88
N HIS A 93 -4.37 4.78 -9.09
CA HIS A 93 -3.70 5.96 -9.62
C HIS A 93 -2.60 6.44 -8.68
N GLU A 94 -2.91 6.56 -7.39
CA GLU A 94 -1.96 7.03 -6.39
C GLU A 94 -0.85 6.01 -6.14
N VAL A 95 -1.15 4.72 -6.21
CA VAL A 95 -0.14 3.66 -6.12
C VAL A 95 0.86 3.79 -7.27
N LEU A 96 0.38 3.98 -8.50
CA LEU A 96 1.24 4.12 -9.66
C LEU A 96 2.08 5.40 -9.61
N GLU A 97 1.52 6.49 -9.10
CA GLU A 97 2.30 7.73 -8.91
C GLU A 97 3.41 7.53 -7.87
N GLU A 98 3.10 6.85 -6.78
CA GLU A 98 4.12 6.57 -5.76
C GLU A 98 5.21 5.63 -6.30
N ALA A 99 4.83 4.68 -7.14
CA ALA A 99 5.80 3.79 -7.79
C ALA A 99 6.80 4.56 -8.65
N LYS A 100 6.35 5.62 -9.33
CA LYS A 100 7.24 6.48 -10.10
C LYS A 100 8.20 7.25 -9.21
N LEU A 101 7.72 7.73 -8.07
CA LEU A 101 8.53 8.55 -7.16
C LEU A 101 9.61 7.75 -6.45
N LEU A 102 9.33 6.50 -6.09
CA LEU A 102 10.28 5.65 -5.36
C LEU A 102 11.62 5.48 -6.10
N PRO A 103 11.84 5.30 -7.36
CA PRO A 103 11.12 4.56 -8.39
C PRO A 103 11.15 3.06 -8.15
N ALA A 104 9.99 2.45 -8.08
CA ALA A 104 9.87 1.04 -7.74
C ALA A 104 10.31 0.13 -8.88
N ASP A 105 10.97 -0.96 -8.54
CA ASP A 105 11.24 -2.05 -9.48
C ASP A 105 10.35 -3.27 -9.18
N LEU A 106 9.60 -3.22 -8.09
CA LEU A 106 8.60 -4.24 -7.77
C LEU A 106 7.46 -3.60 -6.96
N ILE A 107 6.23 -3.98 -7.30
CA ILE A 107 5.05 -3.72 -6.46
C ILE A 107 4.58 -5.07 -5.92
N VAL A 108 4.41 -5.18 -4.60
CA VAL A 108 3.88 -6.40 -3.96
C VAL A 108 2.55 -6.04 -3.34
N MET A 109 1.50 -6.75 -3.73
CA MET A 109 0.16 -6.44 -3.24
C MET A 109 -0.66 -7.71 -3.01
N SER A 110 -1.67 -7.61 -2.15
CA SER A 110 -2.62 -8.68 -1.92
C SER A 110 -3.65 -8.76 -3.03
N SER A 111 -4.09 -9.97 -3.35
CA SER A 111 -4.98 -10.20 -4.48
C SER A 111 -6.39 -9.68 -4.26
N HIS A 112 -6.98 -9.94 -3.09
CA HIS A 112 -8.36 -9.59 -2.79
C HIS A 112 -8.68 -9.90 -1.32
N ARG A 113 -9.89 -9.54 -0.89
CA ARG A 113 -10.39 -9.88 0.44
C ARG A 113 -10.78 -11.35 0.49
N PRO A 114 -10.53 -12.06 1.61
CA PRO A 114 -10.86 -13.49 1.75
C PRO A 114 -12.33 -13.84 1.54
N ALA A 115 -13.24 -12.88 1.71
CA ALA A 115 -14.67 -13.10 1.50
C ALA A 115 -15.02 -13.33 0.03
N MET A 116 -14.14 -12.99 -0.90
CA MET A 116 -14.37 -13.17 -2.34
C MET A 116 -13.89 -14.55 -2.76
N LYS A 117 -14.85 -15.43 -3.07
CA LYS A 117 -14.58 -16.83 -3.42
C LYS A 117 -14.07 -17.04 -4.85
N THR A 118 -13.66 -16.01 -5.53
CA THR A 118 -13.28 -16.09 -6.93
C THR A 118 -11.78 -15.87 -7.11
N TYR A 119 -11.23 -16.40 -8.19
CA TYR A 119 -9.83 -16.23 -8.56
C TYR A 119 -9.56 -14.89 -9.25
N PHE A 120 -10.52 -13.97 -9.23
CA PHE A 120 -10.35 -12.67 -9.84
C PHE A 120 -9.46 -11.78 -8.98
N LEU A 121 -8.61 -11.03 -9.63
CA LEU A 121 -7.92 -9.90 -9.00
C LEU A 121 -8.96 -8.84 -8.65
N GLY A 122 -8.83 -8.20 -7.49
CA GLY A 122 -9.62 -7.01 -7.18
C GLY A 122 -9.39 -5.94 -8.24
N SER A 123 -10.35 -5.02 -8.42
CA SER A 123 -10.27 -4.01 -9.47
C SER A 123 -8.99 -3.17 -9.38
N ASN A 124 -8.59 -2.76 -8.19
CA ASN A 124 -7.36 -1.99 -8.01
C ASN A 124 -6.11 -2.80 -8.32
N ALA A 125 -6.06 -4.05 -7.87
CA ALA A 125 -4.94 -4.94 -8.19
C ALA A 125 -4.86 -5.17 -9.69
N GLY A 126 -6.00 -5.41 -10.34
CA GLY A 126 -6.06 -5.59 -11.79
C GLY A 126 -5.55 -4.37 -12.56
N HIS A 127 -5.91 -3.17 -12.13
CA HIS A 127 -5.43 -1.93 -12.75
C HIS A 127 -3.93 -1.74 -12.53
N VAL A 128 -3.42 -2.02 -11.33
CA VAL A 128 -1.98 -1.92 -11.07
C VAL A 128 -1.20 -2.90 -11.96
N VAL A 129 -1.64 -4.16 -12.04
CA VAL A 129 -1.00 -5.16 -12.91
C VAL A 129 -0.98 -4.68 -14.37
N ARG A 130 -2.07 -4.09 -14.83
CA ARG A 130 -2.21 -3.66 -16.22
C ARG A 130 -1.34 -2.45 -16.55
N TYR A 131 -1.24 -1.48 -15.65
CA TYR A 131 -0.63 -0.19 -15.96
C TYR A 131 0.74 0.04 -15.33
N ALA A 132 1.20 -0.82 -14.42
CA ALA A 132 2.52 -0.67 -13.82
C ALA A 132 3.62 -0.84 -14.87
N LYS A 133 4.68 -0.05 -14.73
CA LYS A 133 5.85 -0.14 -15.58
C LYS A 133 6.94 -1.02 -14.98
N CYS A 134 6.72 -1.54 -13.80
CA CYS A 134 7.63 -2.46 -13.12
C CYS A 134 6.94 -3.80 -12.91
N SER A 135 7.68 -4.77 -12.39
CA SER A 135 7.12 -6.07 -12.02
C SER A 135 6.10 -5.92 -10.90
N VAL A 136 5.08 -6.77 -10.93
CA VAL A 136 4.04 -6.80 -9.90
C VAL A 136 3.91 -8.24 -9.39
N LEU A 137 4.04 -8.41 -8.09
CA LEU A 137 3.82 -9.68 -7.42
C LEU A 137 2.49 -9.60 -6.66
N VAL A 138 1.57 -10.47 -7.01
CA VAL A 138 0.28 -10.56 -6.34
C VAL A 138 0.32 -11.75 -5.39
N VAL A 139 0.23 -11.45 -4.09
CA VAL A 139 0.27 -12.47 -3.05
C VAL A 139 -1.15 -12.94 -2.76
N ARG A 140 -1.37 -14.24 -2.88
CA ARG A 140 -2.65 -14.88 -2.58
C ARG A 140 -2.59 -15.53 -1.23
N HIS A 141 -3.73 -15.63 -0.57
CA HIS A 141 -3.85 -16.26 0.74
C HIS A 141 -5.21 -16.89 0.96
#